data_b549a6952a7215a126a6609bfee7737e
#
_entry.id   b549a6952a7215a126a6609bfee7737e
#
_cell.length_a   1.000
_cell.length_b   1.000
_cell.length_c   1.000
_cell.angle_alpha   90.00
_cell.angle_beta   90.00
_cell.angle_gamma   90.00
#
_symmetry.space_group_name_H-M   'P 1'
#
loop_
_entity.id
_entity.type
_entity.pdbx_description
1 polymer ?
#
loop_
_entity_poly.entity_id
_entity_poly.type
_entity_poly.pdbx_seq_one_letter_code
_entity_poly.pdbx_strand_id
1 'polypeptide(L)'
;MNYTDFSEDERKYYLGQSGFDSREKEFFRLRVYEEKTLLETAEIMGYSPRTIDRINRKIKQKIQKVAPSYERGFSLYCGENMAK
;
A
#
# COMPACT_ATOMS: atom_id res chain seq x y z
N MET A 1 9.42 -5.29 -0.94
CA MET A 1 8.12 -5.10 -0.28
C MET A 1 7.11 -6.07 -0.88
N ASN A 2 6.45 -6.80 -0.02
CA ASN A 2 5.47 -7.79 -0.46
C ASN A 2 4.08 -7.37 0.06
N TYR A 3 3.18 -7.09 -0.86
CA TYR A 3 1.85 -6.62 -0.51
C TYR A 3 1.04 -7.63 0.30
N THR A 4 1.30 -8.91 0.13
CA THR A 4 0.55 -9.95 0.83
C THR A 4 0.95 -10.06 2.29
N ASP A 5 2.04 -9.44 2.68
CA ASP A 5 2.51 -9.50 4.06
C ASP A 5 1.91 -8.40 4.95
N PHE A 6 1.11 -7.51 4.37
CA PHE A 6 0.50 -6.45 5.14
C PHE A 6 -0.61 -6.99 6.03
N SER A 7 -0.62 -6.57 7.28
CA SER A 7 -1.74 -6.86 8.17
C SER A 7 -2.94 -6.01 7.74
N GLU A 8 -4.10 -6.33 8.32
CA GLU A 8 -5.30 -5.58 7.97
C GLU A 8 -5.19 -4.12 8.38
N ASP A 9 -4.60 -3.85 9.54
CA ASP A 9 -4.38 -2.49 9.99
C ASP A 9 -3.42 -1.74 9.07
N GLU A 10 -2.37 -2.41 8.61
CA GLU A 10 -1.44 -1.82 7.67
C GLU A 10 -2.11 -1.47 6.35
N ARG A 11 -2.96 -2.36 5.86
CA ARG A 11 -3.70 -2.12 4.61
C ARG A 11 -4.55 -0.87 4.72
N LYS A 12 -5.30 -0.75 5.79
CA LYS A 12 -6.16 0.41 6.01
C LYS A 12 -5.35 1.69 6.16
N TYR A 13 -4.27 1.61 6.91
CA TYR A 13 -3.42 2.78 7.14
C TYR A 13 -2.82 3.29 5.84
N TYR A 14 -2.22 2.38 5.07
CA TYR A 14 -1.57 2.77 3.83
C TYR A 14 -2.58 3.29 2.82
N LEU A 15 -3.74 2.66 2.75
CA LEU A 15 -4.78 3.11 1.83
C LEU A 15 -5.25 4.53 2.15
N GLY A 16 -5.35 4.85 3.42
CA GLY A 16 -5.84 6.17 3.84
C GLY A 16 -4.79 7.25 3.94
N GLN A 17 -3.54 6.89 4.24
CA GLN A 17 -2.51 7.88 4.56
C GLN A 17 -1.47 8.10 3.47
N SER A 18 -1.41 7.25 2.46
CA SER A 18 -0.38 7.35 1.44
C SER A 18 -0.66 8.41 0.37
N GLY A 19 -1.86 8.95 0.37
CA GLY A 19 -2.19 9.97 -0.62
C GLY A 19 -2.38 9.41 -2.02
N PHE A 20 -2.94 8.21 -2.10
CA PHE A 20 -3.21 7.58 -3.40
C PHE A 20 -4.31 8.32 -4.15
N ASP A 21 -4.14 8.48 -5.45
CA ASP A 21 -5.23 8.96 -6.28
C ASP A 21 -6.18 7.78 -6.59
N SER A 22 -7.25 8.05 -7.34
CA SER A 22 -8.28 7.04 -7.62
C SER A 22 -7.69 5.79 -8.27
N ARG A 23 -6.79 5.99 -9.22
CA ARG A 23 -6.16 4.90 -9.95
C ARG A 23 -5.25 4.08 -9.04
N GLU A 24 -4.51 4.76 -8.19
CA GLU A 24 -3.62 4.09 -7.26
C GLU A 24 -4.40 3.33 -6.19
N LYS A 25 -5.53 3.86 -5.75
CA LYS A 25 -6.38 3.17 -4.80
C LYS A 25 -6.93 1.87 -5.41
N GLU A 26 -7.33 1.92 -6.66
CA GLU A 26 -7.82 0.72 -7.33
C GLU A 26 -6.70 -0.31 -7.48
N PHE A 27 -5.52 0.13 -7.87
CA PHE A 27 -4.37 -0.76 -7.96
C PHE A 27 -4.10 -1.42 -6.61
N PHE A 28 -4.08 -0.63 -5.55
CA PHE A 28 -3.82 -1.13 -4.21
C PHE A 28 -4.87 -2.17 -3.80
N ARG A 29 -6.14 -1.87 -4.07
CA ARG A 29 -7.23 -2.78 -3.74
C ARG A 29 -7.06 -4.12 -4.46
N LEU A 30 -6.77 -4.07 -5.74
CA LEU A 30 -6.62 -5.30 -6.54
C LEU A 30 -5.42 -6.12 -6.09
N ARG A 31 -4.30 -5.46 -5.82
CA ARG A 31 -3.08 -6.17 -5.45
C ARG A 31 -3.10 -6.67 -4.01
N VAL A 32 -3.67 -5.90 -3.10
CA VAL A 32 -3.57 -6.18 -1.68
C VAL A 32 -4.81 -6.90 -1.15
N TYR A 33 -5.99 -6.40 -1.47
CA TYR A 33 -7.21 -7.00 -0.95
C TYR A 33 -7.69 -8.18 -1.77
N GLU A 34 -7.56 -8.11 -3.09
CA GLU A 34 -8.01 -9.18 -3.96
C GLU A 34 -6.88 -10.10 -4.41
N GLU A 35 -5.66 -9.77 -4.05
CA GLU A 35 -4.47 -10.59 -4.30
C GLU A 35 -4.29 -10.94 -5.77
N LYS A 36 -4.63 -10.00 -6.65
CA LYS A 36 -4.42 -10.19 -8.09
C LYS A 36 -2.94 -10.03 -8.42
N THR A 37 -2.49 -10.77 -9.42
CA THR A 37 -1.11 -10.59 -9.89
C THR A 37 -0.98 -9.25 -10.61
N LEU A 38 0.25 -8.84 -10.85
CA LEU A 38 0.51 -7.59 -11.56
C LEU A 38 -0.12 -7.63 -12.95
N LEU A 39 -0.01 -8.77 -13.63
CA LEU A 39 -0.56 -8.95 -14.96
C LEU A 39 -2.08 -8.89 -14.95
N GLU A 40 -2.71 -9.57 -14.00
CA GLU A 40 -4.15 -9.52 -13.86
C GLU A 40 -4.64 -8.11 -13.57
N THR A 41 -3.92 -7.40 -12.70
CA THR A 41 -4.25 -6.04 -12.36
C THR A 41 -4.19 -5.14 -13.59
N ALA A 42 -3.16 -5.31 -14.41
CA ALA A 42 -3.03 -4.55 -15.65
C ALA A 42 -4.22 -4.79 -16.56
N GLU A 43 -4.63 -6.04 -16.69
CA GLU A 43 -5.77 -6.39 -17.55
C GLU A 43 -7.07 -5.80 -17.03
N ILE A 44 -7.29 -5.90 -15.73
CA ILE A 44 -8.53 -5.38 -15.12
C ILE A 44 -8.61 -3.87 -15.27
N MET A 45 -7.49 -3.18 -15.07
CA MET A 45 -7.47 -1.72 -15.14
C MET A 45 -7.33 -1.20 -16.55
N GLY A 46 -7.04 -2.09 -17.52
CA GLY A 46 -6.92 -1.69 -18.91
C GLY A 46 -5.63 -0.95 -19.23
N TYR A 47 -4.56 -1.23 -18.51
CA TYR A 47 -3.26 -0.59 -18.72
C TYR A 47 -2.24 -1.56 -19.29
N SER A 48 -1.25 -1.01 -20.00
CA SER A 48 -0.13 -1.80 -20.49
C SER A 48 0.74 -2.23 -19.31
N PRO A 49 1.54 -3.30 -19.48
CA PRO A 49 2.46 -3.72 -18.42
C PRO A 49 3.43 -2.61 -17.98
N ARG A 50 3.86 -1.77 -18.92
CA ARG A 50 4.76 -0.67 -18.58
C ARG A 50 4.07 0.36 -17.68
N THR A 51 2.83 0.69 -17.99
CA THR A 51 2.06 1.64 -17.19
C THR A 51 1.80 1.10 -15.80
N ILE A 52 1.42 -0.18 -15.72
CA ILE A 52 1.12 -0.78 -14.42
C ILE A 52 2.39 -0.87 -13.56
N ASP A 53 3.53 -1.12 -14.17
CA ASP A 53 4.80 -1.14 -13.45
C ASP A 53 5.13 0.23 -12.87
N ARG A 54 4.84 1.28 -13.63
CA ARG A 54 5.06 2.64 -13.17
C ARG A 54 4.17 2.97 -11.98
N ILE A 55 2.91 2.57 -12.04
CA ILE A 55 1.98 2.75 -10.92
C ILE A 55 2.48 2.00 -9.69
N ASN A 56 2.93 0.77 -9.90
CA ASN A 56 3.45 -0.06 -8.82
C ASN A 56 4.61 0.62 -8.11
N ARG A 57 5.52 1.22 -8.86
CA ARG A 57 6.67 1.91 -8.27
C ARG A 57 6.22 3.12 -7.45
N LYS A 58 5.28 3.88 -7.97
CA LYS A 58 4.78 5.07 -7.26
C LYS A 58 4.11 4.68 -5.96
N ILE A 59 3.34 3.61 -5.99
CA ILE A 59 2.66 3.13 -4.78
C ILE A 59 3.66 2.69 -3.73
N LYS A 60 4.68 1.94 -4.14
CA LYS A 60 5.72 1.51 -3.21
C LYS A 60 6.43 2.71 -2.58
N GLN A 61 6.73 3.73 -3.38
CA GLN A 61 7.38 4.93 -2.86
C GLN A 61 6.49 5.65 -1.85
N LYS A 62 5.21 5.75 -2.13
CA LYS A 62 4.28 6.42 -1.22
C LYS A 62 4.14 5.66 0.09
N ILE A 63 4.07 4.33 0.01
CA ILE A 63 4.00 3.50 1.21
C ILE A 63 5.26 3.66 2.04
N GLN A 64 6.43 3.68 1.40
CA GLN A 64 7.69 3.81 2.12
C GLN A 64 7.79 5.14 2.86
N LYS A 65 7.12 6.17 2.37
CA LYS A 65 7.14 7.46 3.03
C LYS A 65 6.31 7.47 4.31
N VAL A 66 5.23 6.70 4.36
CA VAL A 66 4.34 6.70 5.51
C VAL A 66 4.56 5.52 6.45
N ALA A 67 5.31 4.51 6.02
CA ALA A 67 5.55 3.35 6.86
C ALA A 67 6.20 3.69 8.21
N PRO A 68 7.23 4.56 8.25
CA PRO A 68 7.80 4.95 9.55
C PRO A 68 6.79 5.61 10.47
N SER A 69 5.87 6.40 9.90
CA SER A 69 4.82 7.04 10.70
C SER A 69 3.88 6.01 11.29
N TYR A 70 3.54 4.99 10.52
CA TYR A 70 2.70 3.92 11.00
C TYR A 70 3.36 3.21 12.18
N GLU A 71 4.64 2.87 12.01
CA GLU A 71 5.39 2.18 13.05
C GLU A 71 5.47 3.00 14.33
N ARG A 72 5.71 4.30 14.21
CA ARG A 72 5.75 5.19 15.37
C ARG A 72 4.40 5.28 16.06
N GLY A 73 3.34 5.41 15.27
CA GLY A 73 1.99 5.47 15.81
C GLY A 73 1.63 4.21 16.54
N PHE A 74 1.98 3.09 15.97
CA PHE A 74 1.71 1.80 16.59
C PHE A 74 2.47 1.67 17.90
N SER A 75 3.72 2.11 17.90
CA SER A 75 4.54 2.09 19.12
C SER A 75 3.94 2.95 20.21
N LEU A 76 3.41 4.10 19.85
CA LEU A 76 2.77 4.97 20.83
C LEU A 76 1.56 4.32 21.47
N TYR A 77 0.80 3.58 20.66
CA TYR A 77 -0.34 2.85 21.19
C TYR A 77 0.07 1.72 22.10
N CYS A 78 1.05 0.96 21.66
CA CYS A 78 1.44 -0.26 22.34
C CYS A 78 2.47 -0.03 23.40
N GLY A 79 3.32 0.87 23.14
CA GLY A 79 4.43 1.11 24.01
C GLY A 79 4.23 2.26 24.92
N GLU A 80 3.22 2.66 24.92
CA GLU A 80 3.10 3.69 25.67
C GLU A 80 4.16 3.82 26.49
N ASN A 81 4.37 3.16 25.91
CA ASN A 81 5.28 3.09 26.14
C ASN A 81 6.37 3.37 25.75
N MET A 82 6.49 3.31 25.33
CA MET A 82 7.51 3.45 24.92
C MET A 82 8.14 4.38 24.81
N ALA A 83 7.87 4.51 24.98
CA ALA A 83 8.33 5.21 25.04
C ALA A 83 8.95 5.72 25.02
N LYS A 84 8.92 5.80 25.01
CA LYS A 84 9.46 6.23 25.02
C LYS A 84 9.90 6.61 25.32
#